data_10211ee9cacf6a0d6db33be07b222da5
#
_entry.id   10211ee9cacf6a0d6db33be07b222da5
#
_cell.length_a   1.000
_cell.length_b   1.000
_cell.length_c   1.000
_cell.angle_alpha   90.00
_cell.angle_beta   90.00
_cell.angle_gamma   90.00
#
_symmetry.space_group_name_H-M   'P 1'
#
loop_
_entity.id
_entity.type
_entity.pdbx_description
1 polymer ?
#
loop_
_entity_poly.entity_id
_entity_poly.type
_entity_poly.pdbx_seq_one_letter_code
_entity_poly.pdbx_strand_id
1 'polypeptide(L)'
;MKKIGTVLLFSCIITGCTSLGQNSKEPIKEITEISKPQNNAPTFFHLSVLKDVYWQESPSFVEGKMPLKGIEGKIAVADSPFIANEKNKQMWFFLDPQMPSGKLSIIALKQGSTAPTPVLFQDETSEQTWTTPTPIHSSIKELPLLMSLPSPGLWVLNAYIDEKYYEQIVIHVEESDKA
;
A
#
# COMPACT_ATOMS: atom_id res chain seq x y z
N MET A 1 77.04 -24.10 38.93
CA MET A 1 76.69 -23.54 40.24
C MET A 1 75.16 -23.44 40.22
N LYS A 2 74.46 -24.42 40.74
CA LYS A 2 73.67 -24.53 41.98
C LYS A 2 72.79 -23.31 42.29
N LYS A 3 71.50 -23.53 42.29
CA LYS A 3 70.52 -23.47 43.40
C LYS A 3 69.11 -23.54 42.78
N ILE A 4 68.28 -24.58 42.90
CA ILE A 4 67.50 -25.12 44.03
C ILE A 4 66.61 -24.03 44.68
N GLY A 5 65.33 -24.24 44.66
CA GLY A 5 64.35 -23.63 45.55
C GLY A 5 63.00 -23.57 44.87
N THR A 6 62.12 -24.27 45.16
CA THR A 6 61.24 -24.69 46.22
C THR A 6 59.79 -24.71 45.69
N VAL A 7 59.21 -25.89 45.72
CA VAL A 7 57.80 -26.18 45.52
C VAL A 7 56.98 -25.58 46.65
N LEU A 8 55.93 -24.96 46.35
CA LEU A 8 54.81 -24.70 47.28
C LEU A 8 53.49 -25.14 46.64
N LEU A 9 53.09 -26.34 47.09
CA LEU A 9 51.74 -26.80 46.90
C LEU A 9 50.79 -25.91 47.71
N PHE A 10 49.86 -25.33 47.08
CA PHE A 10 48.65 -24.81 47.74
C PHE A 10 47.41 -25.60 47.25
N SER A 11 47.01 -26.50 48.14
CA SER A 11 45.76 -27.24 48.05
C SER A 11 44.63 -26.29 48.45
N CYS A 12 43.77 -25.94 47.54
CA CYS A 12 42.53 -25.28 47.85
C CYS A 12 41.36 -26.17 47.47
N ILE A 13 40.65 -26.48 48.50
CA ILE A 13 39.46 -27.32 48.62
C ILE A 13 38.34 -26.76 47.76
N ILE A 14 37.85 -27.60 46.89
CA ILE A 14 36.67 -27.29 46.08
C ILE A 14 35.44 -27.62 46.89
N THR A 15 34.79 -26.60 47.43
CA THR A 15 33.44 -26.73 47.96
C THR A 15 32.47 -26.60 46.79
N GLY A 16 31.88 -27.70 46.44
CA GLY A 16 30.84 -27.73 45.43
C GLY A 16 29.58 -27.00 45.92
N CYS A 17 29.17 -26.00 45.17
CA CYS A 17 27.80 -25.54 45.16
C CYS A 17 27.18 -25.95 43.83
N THR A 18 26.40 -26.99 43.86
CA THR A 18 25.45 -27.31 42.80
C THR A 18 24.35 -26.25 42.83
N SER A 19 24.51 -25.16 42.07
CA SER A 19 23.39 -24.35 41.68
C SER A 19 22.85 -24.90 40.38
N LEU A 20 21.66 -25.44 40.47
CA LEU A 20 20.82 -25.79 39.34
C LEU A 20 20.81 -24.64 38.33
N GLY A 21 21.29 -24.93 37.14
CA GLY A 21 21.20 -24.02 36.02
C GLY A 21 19.74 -23.65 35.78
N GLN A 22 19.36 -22.48 36.22
CA GLN A 22 18.25 -21.79 35.62
C GLN A 22 18.72 -21.38 34.23
N ASN A 23 18.26 -22.15 33.27
CA ASN A 23 18.26 -21.79 31.87
C ASN A 23 17.35 -20.56 31.75
N SER A 24 17.91 -19.38 32.00
CA SER A 24 17.31 -18.14 31.55
C SER A 24 17.32 -18.20 30.02
N LYS A 25 16.33 -18.88 29.48
CA LYS A 25 15.80 -18.51 28.20
C LYS A 25 15.35 -17.06 28.40
N GLU A 26 16.21 -16.12 28.03
CA GLU A 26 15.70 -14.84 27.59
C GLU A 26 14.56 -15.18 26.63
N PRO A 27 13.33 -14.70 26.89
CA PRO A 27 12.32 -14.81 25.89
C PRO A 27 12.91 -14.10 24.68
N ILE A 28 13.17 -14.86 23.63
CA ILE A 28 13.25 -14.30 22.28
C ILE A 28 12.05 -13.41 22.25
N LYS A 29 12.29 -12.10 22.29
CA LYS A 29 11.28 -11.10 22.07
C LYS A 29 10.76 -11.46 20.69
N GLU A 30 9.70 -12.23 20.71
CA GLU A 30 8.92 -12.62 19.57
C GLU A 30 8.65 -11.32 18.87
N ILE A 31 9.30 -11.15 17.70
CA ILE A 31 8.99 -10.07 16.77
C ILE A 31 7.61 -10.40 16.21
N THR A 32 6.64 -10.35 17.10
CA THR A 32 5.21 -10.45 16.83
C THR A 32 4.57 -9.12 17.12
N GLU A 33 5.27 -8.06 16.73
CA GLU A 33 4.62 -6.90 16.19
C GLU A 33 4.81 -6.96 14.67
N ILE A 34 4.24 -7.99 14.06
CA ILE A 34 3.48 -7.75 12.84
C ILE A 34 2.44 -6.73 13.30
N SER A 35 2.81 -5.46 13.18
CA SER A 35 1.85 -4.37 13.26
C SER A 35 0.65 -4.85 12.47
N LYS A 36 -0.47 -5.10 13.16
CA LYS A 36 -1.74 -5.31 12.48
C LYS A 36 -1.77 -4.22 11.43
N PRO A 37 -1.86 -4.57 10.14
CA PRO A 37 -2.11 -3.54 9.16
C PRO A 37 -3.31 -2.79 9.71
N GLN A 38 -3.22 -1.48 9.76
CA GLN A 38 -4.33 -0.60 10.12
C GLN A 38 -5.30 -0.66 8.94
N ASN A 39 -5.79 -1.88 8.66
CA ASN A 39 -6.52 -2.19 7.47
C ASN A 39 -8.00 -2.21 7.78
N ASN A 40 -8.56 -1.02 7.78
CA ASN A 40 -9.97 -0.85 7.45
C ASN A 40 -10.21 -1.09 5.94
N ALA A 41 -9.32 -1.84 5.29
CA ALA A 41 -9.48 -2.19 3.89
C ALA A 41 -10.77 -3.00 3.70
N PRO A 42 -11.51 -2.77 2.61
CA PRO A 42 -12.69 -3.55 2.31
C PRO A 42 -12.39 -5.06 2.25
N THR A 43 -13.31 -5.87 2.75
CA THR A 43 -13.14 -7.33 2.84
C THR A 43 -13.00 -8.03 1.50
N PHE A 44 -13.51 -7.41 0.44
CA PHE A 44 -13.38 -7.91 -0.92
C PHE A 44 -12.01 -7.63 -1.57
N PHE A 45 -11.17 -6.80 -0.94
CA PHE A 45 -9.84 -6.52 -1.44
C PHE A 45 -8.87 -7.64 -1.06
N HIS A 46 -8.10 -8.14 -2.03
CA HIS A 46 -7.06 -9.14 -1.82
C HIS A 46 -5.74 -8.70 -2.44
N LEU A 47 -4.64 -8.86 -1.71
CA LEU A 47 -3.29 -8.52 -2.20
C LEU A 47 -2.85 -9.33 -3.44
N SER A 48 -3.57 -10.39 -3.79
CA SER A 48 -3.30 -11.16 -4.99
C SER A 48 -3.38 -10.34 -6.29
N VAL A 49 -4.13 -9.23 -6.29
CA VAL A 49 -4.21 -8.31 -7.44
C VAL A 49 -2.84 -7.69 -7.77
N LEU A 50 -1.90 -7.66 -6.82
CA LEU A 50 -0.56 -7.12 -7.04
C LEU A 50 0.34 -8.06 -7.87
N LYS A 51 -0.02 -9.33 -8.02
CA LYS A 51 0.79 -10.30 -8.78
C LYS A 51 0.88 -9.95 -10.27
N ASP A 52 -0.17 -9.31 -10.78
CA ASP A 52 -0.31 -8.98 -12.19
C ASP A 52 -0.01 -7.50 -12.47
N VAL A 53 0.45 -6.75 -11.46
CA VAL A 53 0.80 -5.33 -11.63
C VAL A 53 2.12 -5.20 -12.37
N TYR A 54 2.06 -4.63 -13.55
CA TYR A 54 3.25 -4.15 -14.24
C TYR A 54 3.57 -2.73 -13.71
N TRP A 55 4.62 -2.64 -12.88
CA TRP A 55 5.01 -1.41 -12.19
C TRP A 55 5.69 -0.39 -13.12
N GLN A 56 4.97 -0.01 -14.17
CA GLN A 56 5.23 1.15 -15.03
C GLN A 56 3.93 1.94 -15.14
N GLU A 57 4.04 3.24 -15.38
CA GLU A 57 2.84 4.03 -15.64
C GLU A 57 2.01 3.41 -16.76
N SER A 58 0.71 3.39 -16.56
CA SER A 58 -0.22 2.99 -17.62
C SER A 58 -0.02 3.87 -18.86
N PRO A 59 -0.17 3.32 -20.06
CA PRO A 59 0.05 4.06 -21.28
C PRO A 59 -0.87 5.28 -21.42
N SER A 60 -0.34 6.35 -21.99
CA SER A 60 -1.12 7.50 -22.42
C SER A 60 -1.67 7.27 -23.83
N PHE A 61 -2.89 7.68 -24.06
CA PHE A 61 -3.58 7.63 -25.36
C PHE A 61 -4.53 8.83 -25.49
N VAL A 62 -5.17 8.97 -26.65
CA VAL A 62 -6.11 10.07 -26.91
C VAL A 62 -7.47 9.52 -27.24
N GLU A 63 -8.47 9.89 -26.46
CA GLU A 63 -9.89 9.60 -26.73
C GLU A 63 -10.56 10.91 -27.19
N GLY A 64 -10.97 10.96 -28.46
CA GLY A 64 -11.47 12.18 -29.06
C GLY A 64 -10.39 13.29 -29.13
N LYS A 65 -10.41 14.23 -28.17
CA LYS A 65 -9.41 15.29 -28.02
C LYS A 65 -8.76 15.29 -26.64
N MET A 66 -9.11 14.33 -25.81
CA MET A 66 -8.65 14.27 -24.41
C MET A 66 -7.44 13.33 -24.30
N PRO A 67 -6.32 13.81 -23.78
CA PRO A 67 -5.22 12.94 -23.38
C PRO A 67 -5.61 12.18 -22.10
N LEU A 68 -5.52 10.87 -22.17
CA LEU A 68 -5.89 9.96 -21.11
C LEU A 68 -4.70 9.05 -20.77
N LYS A 69 -4.67 8.55 -19.54
CA LYS A 69 -3.72 7.55 -19.07
C LYS A 69 -4.50 6.36 -18.48
N GLY A 70 -4.24 5.15 -18.95
CA GLY A 70 -4.97 3.98 -18.48
C GLY A 70 -4.98 2.84 -19.49
N ILE A 71 -6.11 2.15 -19.57
CA ILE A 71 -6.34 1.04 -20.48
C ILE A 71 -7.38 1.47 -21.52
N GLU A 72 -6.94 1.61 -22.76
CA GLU A 72 -7.78 2.02 -23.88
C GLU A 72 -8.99 1.08 -24.03
N GLY A 73 -10.17 1.68 -24.25
CA GLY A 73 -11.43 0.94 -24.34
C GLY A 73 -11.94 0.37 -23.02
N LYS A 74 -11.29 0.64 -21.88
CA LYS A 74 -11.68 0.08 -20.59
C LYS A 74 -11.85 1.17 -19.52
N ILE A 75 -10.75 1.67 -18.98
CA ILE A 75 -10.75 2.63 -17.89
C ILE A 75 -9.49 3.51 -17.98
N ALA A 76 -9.66 4.80 -17.75
CA ALA A 76 -8.57 5.76 -17.74
C ALA A 76 -8.81 6.91 -16.77
N VAL A 77 -7.78 7.69 -16.53
CA VAL A 77 -7.85 9.00 -15.89
C VAL A 77 -7.38 10.06 -16.88
N ALA A 78 -7.77 11.32 -16.68
CA ALA A 78 -7.17 12.42 -17.42
C ALA A 78 -5.65 12.39 -17.25
N ASP A 79 -4.89 12.57 -18.33
CA ASP A 79 -3.43 12.60 -18.29
C ASP A 79 -2.96 13.95 -17.73
N SER A 80 -3.12 14.09 -16.41
CA SER A 80 -2.77 15.25 -15.61
C SER A 80 -1.94 14.81 -14.41
N PRO A 81 -1.03 15.67 -13.89
CA PRO A 81 -0.21 15.32 -12.75
C PRO A 81 -1.03 14.93 -11.50
N PHE A 82 -0.59 13.89 -10.83
CA PHE A 82 -0.98 13.58 -9.45
C PHE A 82 0.11 14.09 -8.53
N ILE A 83 -0.24 14.99 -7.61
CA ILE A 83 0.71 15.59 -6.66
C ILE A 83 0.47 15.02 -5.27
N ALA A 84 1.55 14.61 -4.60
CA ALA A 84 1.46 14.03 -3.26
C ALA A 84 0.83 15.00 -2.26
N ASN A 85 -0.07 14.49 -1.42
CA ASN A 85 -0.81 15.24 -0.40
C ASN A 85 -1.72 16.36 -0.94
N GLU A 86 -1.86 16.51 -2.24
CA GLU A 86 -2.83 17.43 -2.80
C GLU A 86 -4.17 16.74 -3.04
N LYS A 87 -5.24 17.37 -2.55
CA LYS A 87 -6.61 16.95 -2.79
C LYS A 87 -7.11 17.60 -4.06
N ASN A 88 -7.24 16.81 -5.12
CA ASN A 88 -7.61 17.29 -6.45
C ASN A 88 -8.75 16.47 -7.05
N LYS A 89 -9.55 17.12 -7.91
CA LYS A 89 -10.54 16.41 -8.74
C LYS A 89 -9.85 15.77 -9.93
N GLN A 90 -9.79 14.44 -9.92
CA GLN A 90 -9.30 13.64 -11.04
C GLN A 90 -10.46 13.14 -11.86
N MET A 91 -10.41 13.39 -13.16
CA MET A 91 -11.45 12.91 -14.06
C MET A 91 -11.17 11.47 -14.46
N TRP A 92 -12.08 10.59 -14.13
CA TRP A 92 -12.08 9.18 -14.52
C TRP A 92 -12.97 8.94 -15.73
N PHE A 93 -12.50 8.07 -16.61
CA PHE A 93 -13.18 7.69 -17.85
C PHE A 93 -13.45 6.20 -17.86
N PHE A 94 -14.71 5.84 -18.06
CA PHE A 94 -15.17 4.47 -18.20
C PHE A 94 -15.53 4.23 -19.66
N LEU A 95 -14.59 3.60 -20.38
CA LEU A 95 -14.64 3.47 -21.83
C LEU A 95 -15.28 2.16 -22.30
N ASP A 96 -15.41 1.19 -21.38
CA ASP A 96 -16.05 -0.10 -21.65
C ASP A 96 -17.58 0.07 -21.76
N PRO A 97 -18.17 -0.19 -22.94
CA PRO A 97 -19.62 -0.12 -23.09
C PRO A 97 -20.39 -1.18 -22.28
N GLN A 98 -19.68 -2.22 -21.81
CA GLN A 98 -20.24 -3.30 -20.99
C GLN A 98 -19.89 -3.13 -19.49
N MET A 99 -19.42 -1.96 -19.08
CA MET A 99 -19.13 -1.68 -17.67
C MET A 99 -20.37 -1.97 -16.80
N PRO A 100 -20.22 -2.73 -15.70
CA PRO A 100 -21.34 -2.96 -14.80
C PRO A 100 -21.73 -1.68 -14.06
N SER A 101 -22.96 -1.61 -13.59
CA SER A 101 -23.41 -0.57 -12.66
C SER A 101 -23.18 -1.02 -11.23
N GLY A 102 -22.91 -0.08 -10.32
CA GLY A 102 -22.69 -0.39 -8.91
C GLY A 102 -21.89 0.67 -8.17
N LYS A 103 -21.57 0.44 -6.91
CA LYS A 103 -20.70 1.32 -6.13
C LYS A 103 -19.26 1.18 -6.61
N LEU A 104 -18.64 2.31 -6.94
CA LEU A 104 -17.23 2.35 -7.32
C LEU A 104 -16.35 2.45 -6.07
N SER A 105 -15.39 1.56 -5.95
CA SER A 105 -14.32 1.64 -4.94
C SER A 105 -12.97 1.74 -5.63
N ILE A 106 -12.11 2.62 -5.09
CA ILE A 106 -10.71 2.76 -5.54
C ILE A 106 -9.80 2.43 -4.38
N ILE A 107 -8.99 1.38 -4.55
CA ILE A 107 -8.03 0.93 -3.54
C ILE A 107 -6.63 1.12 -4.10
N ALA A 108 -5.90 2.07 -3.51
CA ALA A 108 -4.55 2.39 -3.95
C ALA A 108 -3.49 1.60 -3.17
N LEU A 109 -2.41 1.20 -3.86
CA LEU A 109 -1.21 0.67 -3.22
C LEU A 109 0.02 1.31 -3.87
N LYS A 110 0.98 1.66 -3.03
CA LYS A 110 2.27 2.16 -3.48
C LYS A 110 3.18 1.00 -3.87
N GLN A 111 4.01 1.18 -4.88
CA GLN A 111 5.06 0.22 -5.24
C GLN A 111 5.91 -0.12 -4.01
N GLY A 112 6.12 -1.42 -3.78
CA GLY A 112 6.88 -1.93 -2.62
C GLY A 112 6.10 -1.96 -1.28
N SER A 113 4.82 -1.55 -1.27
CA SER A 113 3.93 -1.62 -0.11
C SER A 113 2.86 -2.69 -0.27
N THR A 114 2.46 -3.30 0.83
CA THR A 114 1.29 -4.18 0.92
C THR A 114 0.14 -3.53 1.70
N ALA A 115 0.30 -2.27 2.10
CA ALA A 115 -0.71 -1.52 2.84
C ALA A 115 -1.65 -0.78 1.87
N PRO A 116 -2.91 -1.22 1.72
CA PRO A 116 -3.88 -0.50 0.91
C PRO A 116 -4.19 0.86 1.54
N THR A 117 -4.45 1.83 0.69
CA THR A 117 -4.66 3.23 1.07
C THR A 117 -5.99 3.71 0.49
N PRO A 118 -6.90 4.27 1.33
CA PRO A 118 -8.08 4.96 0.82
C PRO A 118 -7.63 6.28 0.18
N VAL A 119 -8.25 6.64 -0.94
CA VAL A 119 -7.82 7.82 -1.71
C VAL A 119 -8.96 8.75 -2.11
N LEU A 120 -10.20 8.29 -1.93
CA LEU A 120 -11.39 9.06 -2.30
C LEU A 120 -11.84 9.98 -1.16
N PHE A 121 -12.47 11.08 -1.52
CA PHE A 121 -13.18 11.97 -0.60
C PHE A 121 -14.60 12.20 -1.13
N GLN A 122 -15.55 12.35 -0.23
CA GLN A 122 -16.92 12.72 -0.62
C GLN A 122 -17.03 14.22 -0.93
N ASP A 123 -16.29 15.02 -0.16
CA ASP A 123 -16.20 16.48 -0.29
C ASP A 123 -14.87 16.99 0.28
N GLU A 124 -14.65 18.31 0.25
CA GLU A 124 -13.39 18.93 0.71
C GLU A 124 -13.11 18.74 2.20
N THR A 125 -14.14 18.50 3.01
CA THR A 125 -14.05 18.43 4.48
C THR A 125 -14.10 16.99 5.01
N SER A 126 -14.50 16.02 4.18
CA SER A 126 -14.63 14.62 4.57
C SER A 126 -13.27 13.93 4.77
N GLU A 127 -13.29 12.85 5.53
CA GLU A 127 -12.16 11.91 5.61
C GLU A 127 -12.06 11.06 4.34
N GLN A 128 -10.90 10.44 4.14
CA GLN A 128 -10.69 9.51 3.04
C GLN A 128 -11.58 8.28 3.16
N THR A 129 -12.13 7.85 2.04
CA THR A 129 -12.97 6.66 1.92
C THR A 129 -12.50 5.77 0.78
N TRP A 130 -12.95 4.54 0.80
CA TRP A 130 -12.67 3.55 -0.24
C TRP A 130 -13.66 3.61 -1.40
N THR A 131 -14.89 4.07 -1.14
CA THR A 131 -16.03 3.86 -2.01
C THR A 131 -16.78 5.17 -2.22
N THR A 132 -17.26 5.38 -3.43
CA THR A 132 -18.11 6.52 -3.77
C THR A 132 -19.47 6.42 -3.04
N PRO A 133 -20.05 7.55 -2.61
CA PRO A 133 -21.32 7.54 -1.89
C PRO A 133 -22.49 7.06 -2.78
N THR A 134 -22.42 7.38 -4.08
CA THR A 134 -23.46 7.06 -5.05
C THR A 134 -22.98 5.98 -6.01
N PRO A 135 -23.83 4.99 -6.35
CA PRO A 135 -23.52 4.04 -7.40
C PRO A 135 -23.32 4.72 -8.74
N ILE A 136 -22.40 4.20 -9.54
CA ILE A 136 -22.24 4.58 -10.95
C ILE A 136 -23.12 3.70 -11.83
N HIS A 137 -23.56 4.26 -12.96
CA HIS A 137 -24.34 3.53 -13.95
C HIS A 137 -23.49 3.25 -15.19
N SER A 138 -23.77 2.16 -15.88
CA SER A 138 -23.06 1.75 -17.10
C SER A 138 -23.07 2.81 -18.22
N SER A 139 -23.98 3.77 -18.15
CA SER A 139 -24.02 4.91 -19.08
C SER A 139 -23.06 6.05 -18.73
N ILE A 140 -22.46 6.04 -17.52
CA ILE A 140 -21.49 7.06 -17.12
C ILE A 140 -20.20 6.81 -17.91
N LYS A 141 -19.76 7.84 -18.62
CA LYS A 141 -18.49 7.82 -19.35
C LYS A 141 -17.40 8.59 -18.63
N GLU A 142 -17.77 9.60 -17.87
CA GLU A 142 -16.86 10.51 -17.17
C GLU A 142 -17.34 10.72 -15.75
N LEU A 143 -16.41 10.67 -14.80
CA LEU A 143 -16.71 10.85 -13.37
C LEU A 143 -15.59 11.63 -12.69
N PRO A 144 -15.86 12.83 -12.18
CA PRO A 144 -14.90 13.54 -11.35
C PRO A 144 -14.85 12.89 -9.96
N LEU A 145 -13.68 12.45 -9.55
CA LEU A 145 -13.42 11.93 -8.20
C LEU A 145 -12.45 12.85 -7.47
N LEU A 146 -12.85 13.30 -6.28
CA LEU A 146 -11.96 14.03 -5.39
C LEU A 146 -11.03 13.03 -4.71
N MET A 147 -9.72 13.16 -4.95
CA MET A 147 -8.71 12.19 -4.56
C MET A 147 -7.46 12.86 -4.00
N SER A 148 -6.74 12.12 -3.13
CA SER A 148 -5.37 12.46 -2.72
C SER A 148 -4.59 11.19 -2.44
N LEU A 149 -3.30 11.21 -2.82
CA LEU A 149 -2.33 10.17 -2.50
C LEU A 149 -1.26 10.73 -1.55
N PRO A 150 -0.85 9.98 -0.53
CA PRO A 150 -0.09 10.55 0.59
C PRO A 150 1.41 10.69 0.33
N SER A 151 1.95 10.20 -0.78
CA SER A 151 3.39 10.25 -1.04
C SER A 151 3.73 10.07 -2.51
N PRO A 152 4.87 10.61 -2.99
CA PRO A 152 5.31 10.48 -4.37
C PRO A 152 5.73 9.04 -4.72
N GLY A 153 5.82 8.75 -6.02
CA GLY A 153 6.25 7.49 -6.60
C GLY A 153 5.14 6.76 -7.35
N LEU A 154 5.37 5.49 -7.71
CA LEU A 154 4.39 4.69 -8.45
C LEU A 154 3.31 4.13 -7.53
N TRP A 155 2.07 4.28 -7.96
CA TRP A 155 0.89 3.78 -7.30
C TRP A 155 0.01 3.01 -8.28
N VAL A 156 -0.52 1.88 -7.85
CA VAL A 156 -1.60 1.20 -8.55
C VAL A 156 -2.94 1.58 -7.93
N LEU A 157 -3.88 1.99 -8.76
CA LEU A 157 -5.25 2.30 -8.42
C LEU A 157 -6.13 1.15 -8.89
N ASN A 158 -6.60 0.33 -7.94
CA ASN A 158 -7.47 -0.81 -8.25
C ASN A 158 -8.92 -0.37 -8.17
N ALA A 159 -9.63 -0.43 -9.27
CA ALA A 159 -11.05 -0.12 -9.37
C ALA A 159 -11.90 -1.37 -9.16
N TYR A 160 -12.90 -1.25 -8.29
CA TYR A 160 -13.92 -2.26 -8.03
C TYR A 160 -15.29 -1.67 -8.26
N ILE A 161 -16.18 -2.42 -8.88
CA ILE A 161 -17.57 -2.05 -9.05
C ILE A 161 -18.43 -3.11 -8.36
N ASP A 162 -19.24 -2.68 -7.40
CA ASP A 162 -20.05 -3.58 -6.55
C ASP A 162 -19.21 -4.70 -5.94
N GLU A 163 -18.05 -4.30 -5.32
CA GLU A 163 -17.09 -5.16 -4.65
C GLU A 163 -16.36 -6.17 -5.57
N LYS A 164 -16.60 -6.12 -6.87
CA LYS A 164 -15.92 -6.96 -7.86
C LYS A 164 -14.80 -6.19 -8.52
N TYR A 165 -13.63 -6.82 -8.60
CA TYR A 165 -12.49 -6.26 -9.34
C TYR A 165 -12.93 -5.94 -10.78
N TYR A 166 -12.65 -4.73 -11.20
CA TYR A 166 -12.96 -4.26 -12.54
C TYR A 166 -11.68 -4.10 -13.36
N GLU A 167 -10.76 -3.25 -12.90
CA GLU A 167 -9.51 -2.98 -13.60
C GLU A 167 -8.53 -2.21 -12.69
N GLN A 168 -7.29 -2.03 -13.15
CA GLN A 168 -6.27 -1.26 -12.44
C GLN A 168 -5.52 -0.30 -13.37
N ILE A 169 -5.09 0.84 -12.82
CA ILE A 169 -4.28 1.83 -13.50
C ILE A 169 -3.05 2.09 -12.63
N VAL A 170 -1.87 2.15 -13.26
CA VAL A 170 -0.64 2.59 -12.57
C VAL A 170 -0.36 4.04 -12.95
N ILE A 171 -0.17 4.88 -11.92
CA ILE A 171 0.14 6.29 -12.06
C ILE A 171 1.44 6.63 -11.34
N HIS A 172 2.10 7.69 -11.79
CA HIS A 172 3.18 8.33 -11.04
C HIS A 172 2.62 9.53 -10.28
N VAL A 173 2.95 9.60 -8.99
CA VAL A 173 2.62 10.72 -8.11
C VAL A 173 3.89 11.54 -7.93
N GLU A 174 3.80 12.81 -8.25
CA GLU A 174 4.90 13.77 -8.14
C GLU A 174 5.03 14.29 -6.70
N GLU A 175 6.19 14.79 -6.35
CA GLU A 175 6.40 15.46 -5.08
C GLU A 175 5.69 16.82 -5.07
N SER A 176 5.17 17.21 -3.90
CA SER A 176 4.59 18.54 -3.76
C SER A 176 5.69 19.59 -3.63
N ASP A 177 5.65 20.62 -4.46
CA ASP A 177 6.57 21.77 -4.38
C ASP A 177 6.32 22.64 -3.14
N LYS A 178 5.32 22.31 -2.34
CA LYS A 178 4.97 23.03 -1.09
C LYS A 178 5.74 22.39 0.07
N ALA A 179 6.95 22.92 0.31
CA ALA A 179 7.71 22.67 1.54
C ALA A 179 7.31 23.67 2.63
#